data_bee9cb07c7d2bd197e907a271a38123d
#
_entry.id   bee9cb07c7d2bd197e907a271a38123d
#
_cell.length_a   1.000
_cell.length_b   1.000
_cell.length_c   1.000
_cell.angle_alpha   90.00
_cell.angle_beta   90.00
_cell.angle_gamma   90.00
#
_symmetry.space_group_name_H-M   'P 1'
#
loop_
_entity.id
_entity.type
_entity.pdbx_description
1 polymer ?
#
loop_
_entity_poly.entity_id
_entity_poly.type
_entity_poly.pdbx_seq_one_letter_code
_entity_poly.pdbx_strand_id
1 'polypeptide(L)'
;EMTSSLVGSEMCIRDRSYTCQWDMTNAGNWTVLTNGDKLWTMEISSPNALSINLLYDKFWLPEGTSLFLYSKDKKQYMGGFTSINNKGDSINLKGFATGIIQGSNVILEYYQPAHISQTAIISICNVVHGYKPIVAPAILTRSFGGSGNCQVNINCPEGEDWQKEKRAIALIVVNGFRYATGALLNTTANDKRPIFLTADHCLGGWGNYNIKYDAVTNPNLNHYMFYWNYESPSCSRGGSEPQILSTSGATILANNE
;
A
#
# COMPACT_ATOMS: atom_id res chain seq x y z
N GLU A 1 0.52 9.06 -25.34
CA GLU A 1 1.89 8.58 -25.69
C GLU A 1 2.90 9.28 -24.77
N MET A 2 3.44 8.54 -23.80
CA MET A 2 4.49 9.07 -22.94
C MET A 2 5.80 8.40 -23.34
N THR A 3 6.61 9.10 -24.11
CA THR A 3 7.99 8.74 -24.38
C THR A 3 8.90 9.78 -23.76
N SER A 4 9.54 9.45 -22.66
CA SER A 4 10.78 10.13 -22.26
C SER A 4 11.82 9.06 -21.91
N SER A 5 12.84 8.97 -22.74
CA SER A 5 14.04 8.21 -22.48
C SER A 5 14.90 8.93 -21.45
N LEU A 6 15.07 8.34 -20.27
CA LEU A 6 16.13 8.72 -19.35
C LEU A 6 17.12 7.57 -19.23
N VAL A 7 18.26 7.71 -19.89
CA VAL A 7 19.44 6.90 -19.68
C VAL A 7 20.15 7.42 -18.45
N GLY A 8 20.17 6.66 -17.37
CA GLY A 8 20.91 6.95 -16.15
C GLY A 8 21.10 5.68 -15.34
N SER A 9 22.36 5.33 -15.12
CA SER A 9 22.94 4.26 -14.29
C SER A 9 21.99 3.26 -13.63
N GLU A 10 22.14 2.00 -14.00
CA GLU A 10 21.47 0.83 -13.42
C GLU A 10 21.82 0.62 -11.94
N MET A 11 21.22 1.36 -11.04
CA MET A 11 21.01 0.88 -9.68
C MET A 11 19.70 0.09 -9.67
N CYS A 12 19.67 -1.00 -8.89
CA CYS A 12 18.55 -1.92 -8.76
C CYS A 12 17.25 -1.27 -8.25
N ILE A 13 16.70 -0.34 -9.01
CA ILE A 13 15.40 0.27 -8.77
C ILE A 13 14.37 -0.76 -9.26
N ARG A 14 13.50 -1.26 -8.37
CA ARG A 14 12.46 -2.22 -8.73
C ARG A 14 11.23 -1.58 -9.33
N ASP A 15 11.01 -0.29 -9.07
CA ASP A 15 9.83 0.45 -9.48
C ASP A 15 10.23 1.86 -9.90
N ARG A 16 9.49 2.40 -10.87
CA ARG A 16 9.57 3.80 -11.27
C ARG A 16 8.31 4.50 -10.81
N SER A 17 8.48 5.54 -10.01
CA SER A 17 7.37 6.39 -9.61
C SER A 17 7.18 7.50 -10.63
N TYR A 18 5.96 7.64 -11.12
CA TYR A 18 5.56 8.70 -12.02
C TYR A 18 4.75 9.73 -11.23
N THR A 19 5.27 10.95 -11.14
CA THR A 19 4.58 12.05 -10.46
C THR A 19 3.43 12.56 -11.33
N CYS A 20 2.27 12.70 -10.73
CA CYS A 20 1.07 13.25 -11.35
C CYS A 20 0.34 14.18 -10.36
N GLN A 21 -0.70 14.84 -10.83
CA GLN A 21 -1.59 15.65 -10.02
C GLN A 21 -3.01 15.40 -10.50
N TRP A 22 -3.53 14.21 -10.22
CA TRP A 22 -4.86 13.80 -10.64
C TRP A 22 -5.80 13.80 -9.44
N ASP A 23 -6.89 14.50 -9.57
CA ASP A 23 -7.95 14.54 -8.60
C ASP A 23 -9.34 14.36 -9.22
N MET A 24 -10.38 14.34 -8.40
CA MET A 24 -11.74 14.11 -8.82
C MET A 24 -12.33 15.24 -9.69
N THR A 25 -11.61 16.37 -9.85
CA THR A 25 -12.02 17.52 -10.64
C THR A 25 -11.39 17.55 -12.03
N ASN A 26 -10.18 16.99 -12.16
CA ASN A 26 -9.39 17.04 -13.39
C ASN A 26 -9.21 15.68 -14.07
N ALA A 27 -9.61 14.59 -13.41
CA ALA A 27 -9.47 13.23 -13.95
C ALA A 27 -10.67 12.35 -13.57
N GLY A 28 -10.88 11.28 -14.36
CA GLY A 28 -12.01 10.37 -14.18
C GLY A 28 -13.33 10.94 -14.66
N ASN A 29 -14.40 10.19 -14.45
CA ASN A 29 -15.75 10.53 -14.93
C ASN A 29 -16.78 10.35 -13.81
N TRP A 30 -17.68 11.32 -13.69
CA TRP A 30 -18.81 11.24 -12.80
C TRP A 30 -20.05 10.73 -13.52
N THR A 31 -20.76 9.82 -12.89
CA THR A 31 -22.06 9.31 -13.34
C THR A 31 -23.08 9.47 -12.22
N VAL A 32 -24.24 10.00 -12.52
CA VAL A 32 -25.38 10.04 -11.60
C VAL A 32 -26.27 8.83 -11.92
N LEU A 33 -26.51 8.01 -10.92
CA LEU A 33 -27.37 6.83 -11.03
C LEU A 33 -28.85 7.22 -10.97
N THR A 34 -29.73 6.30 -11.37
CA THR A 34 -31.18 6.54 -11.43
C THR A 34 -31.81 6.86 -10.07
N ASN A 35 -31.20 6.42 -8.99
CA ASN A 35 -31.61 6.70 -7.61
C ASN A 35 -31.00 7.99 -7.04
N GLY A 36 -30.25 8.74 -7.86
CA GLY A 36 -29.56 9.98 -7.46
C GLY A 36 -28.18 9.79 -6.83
N ASP A 37 -27.75 8.56 -6.61
CA ASP A 37 -26.39 8.29 -6.12
C ASP A 37 -25.36 8.68 -7.19
N LYS A 38 -24.13 8.95 -6.76
CA LYS A 38 -23.05 9.35 -7.64
C LYS A 38 -21.93 8.30 -7.65
N LEU A 39 -21.42 8.07 -8.83
CA LEU A 39 -20.28 7.21 -9.06
C LEU A 39 -19.19 7.99 -9.78
N TRP A 40 -17.98 8.01 -9.22
CA TRP A 40 -16.81 8.52 -9.91
C TRP A 40 -15.89 7.36 -10.25
N THR A 41 -15.47 7.28 -11.50
CA THR A 41 -14.60 6.21 -12.00
C THR A 41 -13.39 6.78 -12.69
N MET A 42 -12.23 6.19 -12.48
CA MET A 42 -10.97 6.55 -13.12
C MET A 42 -10.19 5.30 -13.46
N GLU A 43 -9.83 5.12 -14.73
CA GLU A 43 -8.90 4.07 -15.16
C GLU A 43 -7.50 4.66 -15.32
N ILE A 44 -6.53 4.03 -14.68
CA ILE A 44 -5.11 4.36 -14.81
C ILE A 44 -4.43 3.19 -15.51
N SER A 45 -3.80 3.50 -16.64
CA SER A 45 -3.02 2.54 -17.43
C SER A 45 -1.54 2.92 -17.39
N SER A 46 -0.70 1.95 -17.07
CA SER A 46 0.75 2.07 -17.10
C SER A 46 1.31 0.95 -17.98
N PRO A 47 1.52 1.20 -19.29
CA PRO A 47 1.93 0.18 -20.24
C PRO A 47 3.21 -0.55 -19.80
N ASN A 48 3.22 -1.88 -19.95
CA ASN A 48 4.30 -2.76 -19.53
C ASN A 48 4.54 -2.83 -17.99
N ALA A 49 3.71 -2.20 -17.17
CA ALA A 49 3.76 -2.42 -15.74
C ALA A 49 3.31 -3.85 -15.41
N LEU A 50 4.05 -4.48 -14.50
CA LEU A 50 3.67 -5.75 -13.90
C LEU A 50 2.78 -5.53 -12.68
N SER A 51 2.82 -4.33 -12.10
CA SER A 51 1.96 -3.92 -11.02
C SER A 51 1.85 -2.40 -10.93
N ILE A 52 0.78 -1.92 -10.32
CA ILE A 52 0.53 -0.51 -10.05
C ILE A 52 0.24 -0.33 -8.55
N ASN A 53 0.84 0.70 -7.96
CA ASN A 53 0.52 1.19 -6.63
C ASN A 53 0.27 2.69 -6.71
N LEU A 54 -0.71 3.19 -5.97
CA LEU A 54 -1.10 4.60 -5.99
C LEU A 54 -0.77 5.27 -4.66
N LEU A 55 -0.14 6.45 -4.76
CA LEU A 55 0.14 7.31 -3.64
C LEU A 55 -0.68 8.60 -3.77
N TYR A 56 -1.28 8.99 -2.66
CA TYR A 56 -2.17 10.15 -2.58
C TYR A 56 -1.52 11.19 -1.67
N ASP A 57 -1.45 12.44 -2.11
CA ASP A 57 -1.03 13.55 -1.27
C ASP A 57 -2.18 14.05 -0.37
N LYS A 58 -3.42 13.90 -0.85
CA LYS A 58 -4.64 14.25 -0.09
C LYS A 58 -5.67 13.15 -0.24
N PHE A 59 -6.19 12.71 0.89
CA PHE A 59 -7.22 11.69 0.92
C PHE A 59 -8.19 11.93 2.06
N TRP A 60 -9.47 12.07 1.71
CA TRP A 60 -10.54 12.18 2.68
C TRP A 60 -11.86 11.72 2.06
N LEU A 61 -12.57 10.86 2.75
CA LEU A 61 -13.85 10.31 2.35
C LEU A 61 -14.93 10.73 3.37
N PRO A 62 -16.08 11.27 2.94
CA PRO A 62 -17.23 11.47 3.81
C PRO A 62 -17.73 10.15 4.40
N GLU A 63 -18.35 10.21 5.57
CA GLU A 63 -19.03 9.07 6.15
C GLU A 63 -20.15 8.57 5.23
N GLY A 64 -20.28 7.25 5.10
CA GLY A 64 -21.25 6.61 4.21
C GLY A 64 -20.84 6.48 2.76
N THR A 65 -19.65 6.97 2.38
CA THR A 65 -19.08 6.79 1.05
C THR A 65 -18.04 5.68 1.03
N SER A 66 -17.69 5.19 -0.15
CA SER A 66 -16.69 4.14 -0.31
C SER A 66 -15.87 4.28 -1.59
N LEU A 67 -14.59 3.91 -1.50
CA LEU A 67 -13.68 3.81 -2.63
C LEU A 67 -13.19 2.37 -2.79
N PHE A 68 -13.25 1.87 -4.01
CA PHE A 68 -12.70 0.58 -4.41
C PHE A 68 -11.62 0.78 -5.48
N LEU A 69 -10.65 -0.11 -5.48
CA LEU A 69 -9.69 -0.27 -6.56
C LEU A 69 -9.74 -1.71 -7.05
N TYR A 70 -9.67 -1.90 -8.35
CA TYR A 70 -9.65 -3.25 -8.90
C TYR A 70 -8.90 -3.31 -10.24
N SER A 71 -8.43 -4.52 -10.58
CA SER A 71 -7.84 -4.82 -11.87
C SER A 71 -8.92 -4.80 -12.96
N LYS A 72 -8.54 -4.52 -14.20
CA LYS A 72 -9.47 -4.47 -15.33
C LYS A 72 -10.27 -5.77 -15.54
N ASP A 73 -9.67 -6.91 -15.23
CA ASP A 73 -10.30 -8.24 -15.27
C ASP A 73 -11.11 -8.58 -14.00
N LYS A 74 -11.17 -7.65 -13.04
CA LYS A 74 -11.87 -7.77 -11.74
C LYS A 74 -11.45 -8.96 -10.86
N LYS A 75 -10.30 -9.57 -11.14
CA LYS A 75 -9.78 -10.68 -10.32
C LYS A 75 -9.09 -10.20 -9.05
N GLN A 76 -8.57 -8.98 -9.06
CA GLN A 76 -7.98 -8.35 -7.90
C GLN A 76 -8.80 -7.12 -7.54
N TYR A 77 -9.08 -6.97 -6.26
CA TYR A 77 -9.80 -5.81 -5.74
C TYR A 77 -9.25 -5.43 -4.37
N MET A 78 -9.42 -4.18 -4.04
CA MET A 78 -8.95 -3.59 -2.79
C MET A 78 -9.92 -2.50 -2.35
N GLY A 79 -10.14 -2.39 -1.05
CA GLY A 79 -11.08 -1.43 -0.49
C GLY A 79 -12.29 -2.16 0.14
N GLY A 80 -13.47 -1.67 0.17
CA GLY A 80 -14.13 -0.45 0.51
C GLY A 80 -13.43 0.45 1.50
N PHE A 81 -12.57 1.27 1.01
CA PHE A 81 -12.05 2.35 1.82
C PHE A 81 -13.19 3.31 2.15
N THR A 82 -13.29 3.71 3.41
CA THR A 82 -14.35 4.57 3.94
C THR A 82 -13.75 5.69 4.79
N SER A 83 -14.58 6.47 5.44
CA SER A 83 -14.14 7.51 6.38
C SER A 83 -13.23 6.98 7.51
N ILE A 84 -13.29 5.69 7.86
CA ILE A 84 -12.40 5.04 8.84
C ILE A 84 -10.94 5.05 8.38
N ASN A 85 -10.70 5.11 7.07
CA ASN A 85 -9.36 5.14 6.50
C ASN A 85 -8.75 6.55 6.43
N ASN A 86 -9.52 7.60 6.74
CA ASN A 86 -9.03 8.96 6.79
C ASN A 86 -7.93 9.12 7.85
N LYS A 87 -6.84 9.79 7.48
CA LYS A 87 -5.70 10.07 8.39
C LYS A 87 -5.81 11.44 9.06
N GLY A 88 -6.68 12.30 8.55
CA GLY A 88 -6.97 13.63 9.06
C GLY A 88 -8.44 13.97 8.83
N ASP A 89 -8.79 15.21 9.09
CA ASP A 89 -10.12 15.74 8.78
C ASP A 89 -10.16 16.39 7.40
N SER A 90 -11.31 16.94 7.00
CA SER A 90 -11.49 17.59 5.70
C SER A 90 -10.72 18.90 5.51
N ILE A 91 -10.10 19.43 6.56
CA ILE A 91 -9.28 20.65 6.56
C ILE A 91 -7.80 20.27 6.61
N ASN A 92 -7.44 19.37 7.53
CA ASN A 92 -6.07 18.90 7.75
C ASN A 92 -5.86 17.58 6.99
N LEU A 93 -5.86 17.66 5.67
CA LEU A 93 -5.72 16.51 4.79
C LEU A 93 -4.35 15.87 4.96
N LYS A 94 -4.34 14.54 4.92
CA LYS A 94 -3.12 13.73 4.96
C LYS A 94 -3.02 12.86 3.72
N GLY A 95 -1.81 12.42 3.43
CA GLY A 95 -1.55 11.45 2.39
C GLY A 95 -2.10 10.07 2.72
N PHE A 96 -2.19 9.24 1.69
CA PHE A 96 -2.67 7.88 1.77
C PHE A 96 -1.93 7.03 0.75
N ALA A 97 -1.91 5.73 0.92
CA ALA A 97 -1.45 4.79 -0.10
C ALA A 97 -2.42 3.63 -0.19
N THR A 98 -2.62 3.14 -1.40
CA THR A 98 -3.32 1.87 -1.63
C THR A 98 -2.30 0.75 -1.81
N GLY A 99 -2.72 -0.49 -1.63
CA GLY A 99 -1.84 -1.63 -1.90
C GLY A 99 -1.55 -1.79 -3.39
N ILE A 100 -0.79 -2.81 -3.70
CA ILE A 100 -0.34 -3.10 -5.05
C ILE A 100 -1.42 -3.90 -5.79
N ILE A 101 -1.81 -3.44 -6.98
CA ILE A 101 -2.62 -4.19 -7.95
C ILE A 101 -1.70 -4.73 -9.03
N GLN A 102 -1.77 -6.03 -9.31
CA GLN A 102 -0.98 -6.66 -10.36
C GLN A 102 -1.53 -6.33 -11.74
N GLY A 103 -0.63 -6.14 -12.69
CA GLY A 103 -0.97 -5.79 -14.07
C GLY A 103 -0.72 -4.33 -14.39
N SER A 104 -1.08 -3.96 -15.60
CA SER A 104 -0.82 -2.64 -16.19
C SER A 104 -1.99 -1.66 -16.10
N ASN A 105 -3.08 -2.06 -15.46
CA ASN A 105 -4.29 -1.24 -15.34
C ASN A 105 -4.89 -1.36 -13.93
N VAL A 106 -5.35 -0.22 -13.41
CA VAL A 106 -6.14 -0.16 -12.19
C VAL A 106 -7.32 0.76 -12.41
N ILE A 107 -8.47 0.36 -11.90
CA ILE A 107 -9.70 1.15 -11.92
C ILE A 107 -10.01 1.56 -10.49
N LEU A 108 -10.22 2.86 -10.29
CA LEU A 108 -10.76 3.43 -9.07
C LEU A 108 -12.26 3.64 -9.27
N GLU A 109 -13.04 3.29 -8.27
CA GLU A 109 -14.48 3.48 -8.24
C GLU A 109 -14.89 4.04 -6.89
N TYR A 110 -15.35 5.28 -6.88
CA TYR A 110 -15.84 5.95 -5.68
C TYR A 110 -17.37 6.04 -5.78
N TYR A 111 -18.05 5.61 -4.73
CA TYR A 111 -19.49 5.62 -4.58
C TYR A 111 -19.93 6.62 -3.51
N GLN A 112 -20.89 7.46 -3.86
CA GLN A 112 -21.49 8.44 -2.97
C GLN A 112 -23.01 8.34 -3.02
N PRO A 113 -23.70 7.99 -1.91
CA PRO A 113 -25.15 8.03 -1.79
C PRO A 113 -25.70 9.44 -2.02
N ALA A 114 -26.91 9.53 -2.58
CA ALA A 114 -27.55 10.81 -2.93
C ALA A 114 -27.75 11.77 -1.75
N HIS A 115 -27.95 11.24 -0.54
CA HIS A 115 -28.14 12.03 0.67
C HIS A 115 -26.86 12.63 1.23
N ILE A 116 -25.69 12.23 0.74
CA ILE A 116 -24.38 12.75 1.17
C ILE A 116 -24.04 13.97 0.32
N SER A 117 -24.00 15.14 0.94
CA SER A 117 -23.66 16.40 0.26
C SER A 117 -22.18 16.75 0.27
N GLN A 118 -21.41 16.21 1.21
CA GLN A 118 -19.98 16.44 1.32
C GLN A 118 -19.23 15.80 0.15
N THR A 119 -18.27 16.53 -0.42
CA THR A 119 -17.46 16.05 -1.52
C THR A 119 -16.21 15.35 -0.98
N ALA A 120 -15.91 14.14 -1.45
CA ALA A 120 -14.67 13.46 -1.16
C ALA A 120 -13.47 14.19 -1.75
N ILE A 121 -12.31 14.00 -1.14
CA ILE A 121 -11.03 14.52 -1.64
C ILE A 121 -10.12 13.32 -1.89
N ILE A 122 -9.88 13.04 -3.17
CA ILE A 122 -9.00 11.98 -3.64
C ILE A 122 -8.04 12.64 -4.62
N SER A 123 -6.78 12.81 -4.22
CA SER A 123 -5.73 13.43 -5.04
C SER A 123 -4.55 12.49 -5.12
N ILE A 124 -4.26 12.00 -6.32
CA ILE A 124 -3.19 11.06 -6.63
C ILE A 124 -1.97 11.87 -7.04
N CYS A 125 -0.87 11.74 -6.30
CA CYS A 125 0.38 12.44 -6.57
C CYS A 125 1.41 11.55 -7.27
N ASN A 126 1.34 10.24 -7.11
CA ASN A 126 2.26 9.30 -7.76
C ASN A 126 1.58 8.01 -8.17
N VAL A 127 1.95 7.55 -9.36
CA VAL A 127 1.69 6.19 -9.84
C VAL A 127 3.02 5.43 -9.84
N VAL A 128 3.11 4.40 -9.02
CA VAL A 128 4.29 3.54 -8.94
C VAL A 128 4.14 2.42 -9.96
N HIS A 129 5.04 2.41 -10.94
CA HIS A 129 5.11 1.43 -12.02
C HIS A 129 6.03 0.29 -11.63
N GLY A 130 5.50 -0.86 -11.26
CA GLY A 130 6.26 -2.08 -11.00
C GLY A 130 6.69 -2.74 -12.30
N TYR A 131 7.97 -2.73 -12.62
CA TYR A 131 8.52 -3.38 -13.81
C TYR A 131 9.23 -4.71 -13.50
N LYS A 132 9.31 -5.09 -12.23
CA LYS A 132 9.75 -6.41 -11.80
C LYS A 132 8.59 -7.17 -11.19
N PRO A 133 8.45 -8.47 -11.47
CA PRO A 133 7.36 -9.23 -10.90
C PRO A 133 7.45 -9.22 -9.37
N ILE A 134 6.33 -8.98 -8.73
CA ILE A 134 6.18 -9.14 -7.28
C ILE A 134 6.37 -10.62 -6.94
N VAL A 135 5.90 -11.48 -7.82
CA VAL A 135 6.16 -12.92 -7.84
C VAL A 135 7.26 -13.18 -8.87
N ALA A 136 8.52 -13.17 -8.46
CA ALA A 136 9.62 -13.58 -9.32
C ALA A 136 9.74 -15.10 -9.37
N PRO A 137 10.21 -15.68 -10.50
CA PRO A 137 10.68 -17.06 -10.50
C PRO A 137 11.72 -17.26 -9.38
N ALA A 138 11.76 -18.43 -8.79
CA ALA A 138 12.55 -18.80 -7.60
C ALA A 138 14.06 -18.44 -7.59
N ILE A 139 14.55 -17.81 -8.65
CA ILE A 139 15.96 -17.41 -8.85
C ILE A 139 16.25 -15.99 -8.31
N LEU A 140 15.21 -15.15 -8.04
CA LEU A 140 15.42 -13.79 -7.54
C LEU A 140 15.07 -13.72 -6.05
N THR A 141 16.08 -13.57 -5.24
CA THR A 141 16.17 -13.75 -3.78
C THR A 141 15.31 -12.83 -2.88
N ARG A 142 14.26 -12.17 -3.37
CA ARG A 142 13.41 -11.26 -2.57
C ARG A 142 11.94 -11.24 -2.98
N SER A 143 11.43 -12.31 -3.60
CA SER A 143 10.00 -12.48 -3.93
C SER A 143 9.31 -13.37 -2.90
N PHE A 144 7.98 -13.40 -2.92
CA PHE A 144 7.20 -14.39 -2.16
C PHE A 144 7.69 -15.82 -2.49
N GLY A 145 7.96 -16.62 -1.47
CA GLY A 145 8.56 -17.94 -1.65
C GLY A 145 10.08 -17.96 -1.84
N GLY A 146 10.77 -16.81 -1.86
CA GLY A 146 12.21 -16.69 -2.01
C GLY A 146 13.02 -16.84 -0.71
N SER A 147 12.42 -17.38 0.36
CA SER A 147 13.12 -17.65 1.62
C SER A 147 14.22 -18.69 1.45
N GLY A 148 15.32 -18.55 2.21
CA GLY A 148 16.43 -19.51 2.22
C GLY A 148 16.00 -20.90 2.73
N ASN A 149 16.81 -21.93 2.37
CA ASN A 149 16.50 -23.33 2.71
C ASN A 149 16.45 -23.60 4.21
N CYS A 150 17.10 -22.75 5.03
CA CYS A 150 17.14 -22.86 6.47
C CYS A 150 15.99 -22.10 7.18
N GLN A 151 15.16 -21.38 6.43
CA GLN A 151 14.05 -20.63 7.02
C GLN A 151 12.80 -21.49 7.04
N VAL A 152 12.13 -21.50 8.19
CA VAL A 152 10.91 -22.28 8.44
C VAL A 152 9.71 -21.36 8.30
N ASN A 153 8.69 -21.80 7.53
CA ASN A 153 7.44 -21.04 7.43
C ASN A 153 6.65 -21.15 8.73
N ILE A 154 5.93 -20.09 9.07
CA ILE A 154 5.09 -20.06 10.29
C ILE A 154 3.99 -21.13 10.30
N ASN A 155 3.61 -21.64 9.14
CA ASN A 155 2.62 -22.70 8.99
C ASN A 155 3.25 -24.11 8.88
N CYS A 156 4.54 -24.25 9.26
CA CYS A 156 5.16 -25.53 9.55
C CYS A 156 4.84 -25.99 10.98
N PRO A 157 5.07 -27.26 11.32
CA PRO A 157 4.82 -27.79 12.68
C PRO A 157 5.51 -26.96 13.78
N GLU A 158 6.69 -26.45 13.51
CA GLU A 158 7.46 -25.60 14.44
C GLU A 158 6.77 -24.27 14.76
N GLY A 159 5.85 -23.83 13.92
CA GLY A 159 5.06 -22.61 14.09
C GLY A 159 3.72 -22.81 14.77
N GLU A 160 3.35 -24.04 15.17
CA GLU A 160 2.02 -24.37 15.69
C GLU A 160 1.66 -23.54 16.93
N ASP A 161 2.60 -23.35 17.85
CA ASP A 161 2.40 -22.57 19.08
C ASP A 161 2.29 -21.06 18.84
N TRP A 162 2.65 -20.56 17.67
CA TRP A 162 2.75 -19.13 17.34
C TRP A 162 1.63 -18.58 16.47
N GLN A 163 0.54 -19.31 16.34
CA GLN A 163 -0.57 -18.96 15.43
C GLN A 163 -1.36 -17.73 15.87
N LYS A 164 -1.25 -17.30 17.12
CA LYS A 164 -1.82 -16.03 17.61
C LYS A 164 -0.89 -14.86 17.33
N GLU A 165 0.38 -15.03 17.66
CA GLU A 165 1.42 -14.00 17.59
C GLU A 165 1.70 -13.59 16.14
N LYS A 166 1.64 -14.51 15.19
CA LYS A 166 1.83 -14.21 13.76
C LYS A 166 0.89 -13.13 13.22
N ARG A 167 -0.30 -12.98 13.82
CA ARG A 167 -1.28 -11.96 13.43
C ARG A 167 -0.85 -10.54 13.75
N ALA A 168 0.11 -10.39 14.66
CA ALA A 168 0.71 -9.11 15.01
C ALA A 168 1.84 -8.71 14.05
N ILE A 169 2.28 -9.60 13.16
CA ILE A 169 3.40 -9.37 12.25
C ILE A 169 2.89 -8.80 10.94
N ALA A 170 3.56 -7.75 10.46
CA ALA A 170 3.28 -7.21 9.14
C ALA A 170 4.56 -7.03 8.31
N LEU A 171 4.41 -7.24 7.01
CA LEU A 171 5.37 -6.80 6.02
C LEU A 171 5.17 -5.31 5.77
N ILE A 172 6.24 -4.53 5.86
CA ILE A 172 6.25 -3.10 5.53
C ILE A 172 6.52 -2.95 4.04
N VAL A 173 5.65 -2.21 3.36
CA VAL A 173 5.79 -1.84 1.94
C VAL A 173 5.82 -0.34 1.84
N VAL A 174 6.86 0.20 1.21
CA VAL A 174 7.04 1.63 0.98
C VAL A 174 7.21 1.87 -0.51
N ASN A 175 6.42 2.76 -1.09
CA ASN A 175 6.45 3.11 -2.53
C ASN A 175 6.41 1.87 -3.45
N GLY A 176 5.61 0.86 -3.10
CA GLY A 176 5.51 -0.38 -3.86
C GLY A 176 6.60 -1.43 -3.57
N PHE A 177 7.55 -1.15 -2.68
CA PHE A 177 8.60 -2.09 -2.31
C PHE A 177 8.27 -2.88 -1.05
N ARG A 178 8.61 -4.15 -1.03
CA ARG A 178 8.69 -4.94 0.18
C ARG A 178 10.00 -4.59 0.89
N TYR A 179 9.88 -4.00 2.05
CA TYR A 179 11.00 -3.33 2.67
C TYR A 179 11.51 -4.05 3.89
N ALA A 180 10.63 -4.31 4.85
CA ALA A 180 10.99 -4.83 6.15
C ALA A 180 9.82 -5.55 6.81
N THR A 181 10.03 -5.99 8.03
CA THR A 181 9.01 -6.60 8.89
C THR A 181 8.99 -5.89 10.23
N GLY A 182 7.84 -5.87 10.87
CA GLY A 182 7.69 -5.41 12.23
C GLY A 182 6.52 -6.09 12.91
N ALA A 183 6.28 -5.72 14.16
CA ALA A 183 5.26 -6.34 15.00
C ALA A 183 4.43 -5.31 15.77
N LEU A 184 3.14 -5.56 15.89
CA LEU A 184 2.28 -4.87 16.86
C LEU A 184 2.63 -5.29 18.28
N LEU A 185 2.69 -4.32 19.16
CA LEU A 185 2.93 -4.51 20.59
C LEU A 185 1.67 -4.14 21.38
N ASN A 186 1.44 -4.87 22.45
CA ASN A 186 0.46 -4.47 23.45
C ASN A 186 1.04 -3.36 24.36
N THR A 187 0.23 -2.40 24.71
CA THR A 187 0.55 -1.43 25.75
C THR A 187 0.27 -2.01 27.13
N THR A 188 0.99 -1.55 28.14
CA THR A 188 0.72 -1.92 29.55
C THR A 188 -0.65 -1.45 30.01
N ALA A 189 -1.20 -0.40 29.39
CA ALA A 189 -2.56 0.10 29.63
C ALA A 189 -3.65 -0.80 29.02
N ASN A 190 -3.27 -1.76 28.17
CA ASN A 190 -4.19 -2.65 27.43
C ASN A 190 -5.32 -1.88 26.70
N ASP A 191 -5.00 -0.69 26.19
CA ASP A 191 -5.90 0.26 25.54
C ASP A 191 -6.10 -0.03 24.04
N LYS A 192 -5.51 -1.12 23.53
CA LYS A 192 -5.56 -1.54 22.13
C LYS A 192 -4.99 -0.53 21.13
N ARG A 193 -4.19 0.44 21.58
CA ARG A 193 -3.49 1.33 20.64
C ARG A 193 -2.58 0.53 19.75
N PRO A 194 -2.60 0.76 18.43
CA PRO A 194 -1.76 0.04 17.48
C PRO A 194 -0.31 0.58 17.53
N ILE A 195 0.48 0.12 18.48
CA ILE A 195 1.91 0.41 18.57
C ILE A 195 2.66 -0.63 17.72
N PHE A 196 3.38 -0.17 16.72
CA PHE A 196 4.12 -1.03 15.81
C PHE A 196 5.62 -0.82 15.99
N LEU A 197 6.35 -1.89 16.25
CA LEU A 197 7.79 -1.89 16.41
C LEU A 197 8.48 -2.39 15.14
N THR A 198 9.46 -1.65 14.66
CA THR A 198 10.35 -2.06 13.57
C THR A 198 11.76 -1.50 13.82
N ALA A 199 12.72 -1.85 12.98
CA ALA A 199 14.07 -1.33 13.08
C ALA A 199 14.14 0.12 12.54
N ASP A 200 15.00 0.93 13.13
CA ASP A 200 15.20 2.32 12.75
C ASP A 200 15.49 2.51 11.26
N HIS A 201 16.39 1.69 10.69
CA HIS A 201 16.71 1.76 9.26
C HIS A 201 15.50 1.53 8.33
N CYS A 202 14.38 1.02 8.85
CA CYS A 202 13.14 0.88 8.08
C CYS A 202 12.40 2.20 7.89
N LEU A 203 12.80 3.26 8.57
CA LEU A 203 12.25 4.60 8.41
C LEU A 203 12.99 5.39 7.34
N GLY A 204 14.12 4.89 6.86
CA GLY A 204 14.98 5.51 5.87
C GLY A 204 15.06 4.78 4.54
N GLY A 205 15.39 5.48 3.45
CA GLY A 205 15.59 4.89 2.14
C GLY A 205 16.86 4.05 2.02
N TRP A 206 16.78 2.94 1.32
CA TRP A 206 17.94 2.15 0.95
C TRP A 206 18.88 2.96 0.05
N GLY A 207 20.11 3.11 0.47
CA GLY A 207 21.20 3.54 -0.42
C GLY A 207 22.06 4.71 0.04
N ASN A 208 21.70 5.45 1.08
CA ASN A 208 22.53 6.51 1.63
C ASN A 208 22.60 6.40 3.16
N TYR A 209 23.59 5.69 3.67
CA TYR A 209 23.87 5.56 5.10
C TYR A 209 24.18 6.89 5.82
N ASN A 210 24.20 8.01 5.09
CA ASN A 210 24.49 9.33 5.61
C ASN A 210 23.29 10.26 5.66
N ILE A 211 22.08 9.82 5.28
CA ILE A 211 20.88 10.63 5.47
C ILE A 211 20.39 10.35 6.89
N LYS A 212 20.69 11.27 7.80
CA LYS A 212 19.96 11.37 9.06
C LYS A 212 18.50 11.64 8.71
N TYR A 213 17.64 10.64 8.88
CA TYR A 213 16.22 10.82 8.72
C TYR A 213 15.71 11.59 9.92
N ASP A 214 15.30 12.79 9.69
CA ASP A 214 14.39 13.44 10.61
C ASP A 214 13.03 12.74 10.48
N ALA A 215 12.85 11.74 11.28
CA ALA A 215 11.66 10.92 11.33
C ALA A 215 10.39 11.73 11.64
N VAL A 216 10.54 12.89 12.27
CA VAL A 216 9.42 13.80 12.60
C VAL A 216 8.89 14.48 11.33
N THR A 217 9.73 14.70 10.33
CA THR A 217 9.39 15.40 9.10
C THR A 217 9.29 14.50 7.88
N ASN A 218 9.44 13.17 8.02
CA ASN A 218 9.35 12.27 6.87
C ASN A 218 7.93 12.26 6.29
N PRO A 219 7.66 12.93 5.16
CA PRO A 219 6.33 13.02 4.57
C PRO A 219 5.83 11.66 4.05
N ASN A 220 6.72 10.68 3.89
CA ASN A 220 6.40 9.38 3.31
C ASN A 220 5.74 8.42 4.31
N LEU A 221 5.68 8.73 5.61
CA LEU A 221 5.04 7.83 6.58
C LEU A 221 3.55 7.59 6.30
N ASN A 222 2.87 8.54 5.68
CA ASN A 222 1.50 8.34 5.24
C ASN A 222 1.38 7.34 4.08
N HIS A 223 2.48 7.09 3.37
CA HIS A 223 2.55 6.15 2.25
C HIS A 223 3.09 4.78 2.65
N TYR A 224 3.41 4.55 3.93
CA TYR A 224 3.76 3.23 4.43
C TYR A 224 2.53 2.34 4.44
N MET A 225 2.68 1.15 3.88
CA MET A 225 1.68 0.10 3.88
C MET A 225 2.14 -1.03 4.78
N PHE A 226 1.22 -1.58 5.55
CA PHE A 226 1.46 -2.73 6.41
C PHE A 226 0.60 -3.88 5.89
N TYR A 227 1.23 -4.95 5.42
CA TYR A 227 0.56 -6.14 4.91
C TYR A 227 0.51 -7.19 6.01
N TRP A 228 -0.69 -7.46 6.48
CA TRP A 228 -0.98 -8.41 7.55
C TRP A 228 -1.24 -9.81 6.98
N ASN A 229 -0.90 -10.85 7.75
CA ASN A 229 -1.05 -12.24 7.34
C ASN A 229 -0.37 -12.54 5.99
N TYR A 230 0.71 -11.84 5.69
CA TYR A 230 1.48 -12.03 4.46
C TYR A 230 2.43 -13.22 4.64
N GLU A 231 1.88 -14.42 4.49
CA GLU A 231 2.56 -15.68 4.79
C GLU A 231 2.20 -16.76 3.77
N SER A 232 3.05 -17.77 3.64
CA SER A 232 2.73 -18.97 2.87
C SER A 232 1.58 -19.74 3.55
N PRO A 233 0.54 -20.18 2.82
CA PRO A 233 -0.60 -20.89 3.41
C PRO A 233 -0.24 -22.28 3.94
N SER A 234 0.93 -22.78 3.64
CA SER A 234 1.42 -24.10 4.05
C SER A 234 2.91 -24.07 4.39
N CYS A 235 3.43 -25.18 4.92
CA CYS A 235 4.86 -25.35 5.17
C CYS A 235 5.71 -25.39 3.89
N SER A 236 5.12 -25.64 2.74
CA SER A 236 5.83 -25.65 1.46
C SER A 236 6.27 -24.25 1.07
N ARG A 237 7.40 -24.17 0.38
CA ARG A 237 7.90 -22.92 -0.18
C ARG A 237 7.22 -22.61 -1.50
N GLY A 238 7.08 -21.32 -1.76
CA GLY A 238 6.45 -20.83 -2.98
C GLY A 238 4.94 -20.91 -2.92
N GLY A 239 4.30 -20.90 -4.07
CA GLY A 239 2.86 -20.82 -4.23
C GLY A 239 2.40 -19.44 -4.68
N SER A 240 1.10 -19.23 -4.73
CA SER A 240 0.51 -17.93 -5.02
C SER A 240 0.64 -17.00 -3.82
N GLU A 241 0.82 -15.73 -4.09
CA GLU A 241 0.81 -14.68 -3.09
C GLU A 241 -0.54 -14.66 -2.36
N PRO A 242 -0.58 -14.53 -1.03
CA PRO A 242 -1.84 -14.50 -0.29
C PRO A 242 -2.64 -13.25 -0.63
N GLN A 243 -3.93 -13.27 -0.30
CA GLN A 243 -4.75 -12.07 -0.35
C GLN A 243 -4.16 -11.00 0.57
N ILE A 244 -3.99 -9.79 0.04
CA ILE A 244 -3.39 -8.69 0.77
C ILE A 244 -4.44 -8.07 1.69
N LEU A 245 -4.18 -8.14 2.99
CA LEU A 245 -4.87 -7.38 4.02
C LEU A 245 -3.95 -6.23 4.43
N SER A 246 -4.33 -5.00 4.17
CA SER A 246 -3.43 -3.87 4.38
C SER A 246 -4.04 -2.74 5.19
N THR A 247 -3.17 -2.07 5.93
CA THR A 247 -3.42 -0.74 6.50
C THR A 247 -2.33 0.20 6.01
N SER A 248 -2.56 1.50 6.02
CA SER A 248 -1.60 2.49 5.54
C SER A 248 -1.39 3.61 6.55
N GLY A 249 -0.19 4.19 6.48
CA GLY A 249 0.23 5.34 7.26
C GLY A 249 0.59 5.03 8.71
N ALA A 250 1.55 5.77 9.21
CA ALA A 250 2.03 5.71 10.58
C ALA A 250 2.50 7.09 11.05
N THR A 251 2.64 7.22 12.36
CA THR A 251 3.36 8.33 13.00
C THR A 251 4.42 7.76 13.92
N ILE A 252 5.56 8.40 13.99
CA ILE A 252 6.64 7.96 14.89
C ILE A 252 6.30 8.40 16.30
N LEU A 253 6.34 7.48 17.23
CA LEU A 253 6.17 7.72 18.66
C LEU A 253 7.51 7.82 19.38
N ALA A 254 8.47 7.01 18.97
CA ALA A 254 9.83 6.99 19.50
C ALA A 254 10.80 6.52 18.42
N ASN A 255 11.96 7.12 18.38
CA ASN A 255 13.10 6.73 17.59
C ASN A 255 14.34 6.87 18.44
N ASN A 256 15.26 5.92 18.39
CA ASN A 256 16.54 6.00 19.09
C ASN A 256 17.61 6.27 18.03
N GLU A 257 18.05 7.52 17.92
CA GLU A 257 19.19 7.93 17.10
C GLU A 257 20.53 7.48 17.68
#